data_3fd1c38440017fe05af7144afcc275e1
#
_entry.id   3fd1c38440017fe05af7144afcc275e1
#
_cell.length_a   1.000
_cell.length_b   1.000
_cell.length_c   1.000
_cell.angle_alpha   90.00
_cell.angle_beta   90.00
_cell.angle_gamma   90.00
#
_symmetry.space_group_name_H-M   'P 1'
#
loop_
_entity.id
_entity.type
_entity.pdbx_description
1 polymer ?
#
loop_
_entity_poly.entity_id
_entity_poly.type
_entity_poly.pdbx_seq_one_letter_code
_entity_poly.pdbx_strand_id
1 'polypeptide(L)'
;MSITPTNVHKTIAKHMLADGMEQVIDLKKSHGSWMVDARDGKEYLDLFSMFATLSIGYNHPYILENKDKLTTAALNKVTNSDIYSQEMAEFVETMGRIAQPDYLPYAFYVEGGALAVENALKVAFDWKMRKNIASGKGEKGTKVIHFKECFHGRSGYTMSLTDSPDPRKTLFFPKFDWPRVSNPKMTFPLNESAVAEAEAKSITEIKAAISANLDDIAALIIEPIQGEGGDNHFREEFFRELRTICDENEIMLIYDEVQTGVGITGKMWAHQHYGEDCRPDIISFGKKTQICGIFVSNRVDEVENNVFHESNRLNSTWGGNIADMVRITLYLNVIDQEGLVQKAAENGEYLMNKLDVLQESNGNIVSNLRGRGLFCAFDLPNSDLRDKLLSLIADEGALMLGCGTQSIRFRPHLNISKDEIDTGFKMISRAISKL
;
A
#
# COMPACT_ATOMS: atom_id res chain seq x y z
N MET A 1 -6.50 -23.15 31.12
CA MET A 1 -7.83 -22.71 30.60
C MET A 1 -7.78 -22.78 29.08
N SER A 2 -8.80 -23.36 28.44
CA SER A 2 -8.92 -23.32 27.00
C SER A 2 -9.24 -21.90 26.54
N ILE A 3 -8.62 -21.42 25.47
CA ILE A 3 -8.94 -20.14 24.87
C ILE A 3 -10.22 -20.34 24.03
N THR A 4 -11.27 -19.59 24.38
CA THR A 4 -12.53 -19.55 23.64
C THR A 4 -12.65 -18.22 22.88
N PRO A 5 -13.44 -18.13 21.80
CA PRO A 5 -13.60 -16.87 21.06
C PRO A 5 -14.00 -15.69 21.95
N THR A 6 -14.85 -15.91 22.95
CA THR A 6 -15.33 -14.88 23.88
C THR A 6 -14.29 -14.36 24.87
N ASN A 7 -13.17 -15.06 25.06
CA ASN A 7 -12.11 -14.62 25.98
C ASN A 7 -10.80 -14.20 25.28
N VAL A 8 -10.81 -14.11 23.94
CA VAL A 8 -9.62 -13.76 23.13
C VAL A 8 -9.04 -12.39 23.55
N HIS A 9 -9.83 -11.32 23.53
CA HIS A 9 -9.38 -9.98 23.92
C HIS A 9 -8.84 -9.94 25.35
N LYS A 10 -9.56 -10.55 26.30
CA LYS A 10 -9.11 -10.66 27.70
C LYS A 10 -7.80 -11.43 27.83
N THR A 11 -7.59 -12.43 26.96
CA THR A 11 -6.34 -13.23 26.98
C THR A 11 -5.19 -12.42 26.43
N ILE A 12 -5.38 -11.72 25.30
CA ILE A 12 -4.38 -10.84 24.68
C ILE A 12 -4.01 -9.69 25.62
N ALA A 13 -5.00 -9.06 26.25
CA ALA A 13 -4.81 -7.93 27.16
C ALA A 13 -3.97 -8.23 28.41
N LYS A 14 -3.66 -9.50 28.68
CA LYS A 14 -2.73 -9.85 29.77
C LYS A 14 -1.28 -9.42 29.48
N HIS A 15 -0.89 -9.34 28.21
CA HIS A 15 0.50 -9.13 27.81
C HIS A 15 0.65 -8.08 26.69
N MET A 16 -0.44 -7.69 26.03
CA MET A 16 -0.45 -6.76 24.92
C MET A 16 -1.59 -5.75 25.08
N LEU A 17 -1.47 -4.57 24.50
CA LEU A 17 -2.60 -3.66 24.31
C LEU A 17 -3.57 -4.30 23.30
N ALA A 18 -4.81 -4.55 23.74
CA ALA A 18 -5.85 -5.15 22.92
C ALA A 18 -6.85 -4.06 22.43
N ASP A 19 -6.35 -3.18 21.58
CA ASP A 19 -7.07 -2.02 21.01
C ASP A 19 -7.54 -2.23 19.56
N GLY A 20 -7.58 -3.49 19.12
CA GLY A 20 -8.10 -3.88 17.80
C GLY A 20 -9.62 -3.82 17.71
N MET A 21 -10.15 -4.26 16.57
CA MET A 21 -11.59 -4.39 16.34
C MET A 21 -12.20 -5.40 17.33
N GLU A 22 -13.50 -5.24 17.63
CA GLU A 22 -14.21 -6.16 18.55
C GLU A 22 -14.34 -7.58 18.01
N GLN A 23 -14.43 -7.72 16.69
CA GLN A 23 -14.64 -9.01 16.03
C GLN A 23 -13.46 -9.95 16.27
N VAL A 24 -13.75 -11.23 16.42
CA VAL A 24 -12.79 -12.32 16.52
C VAL A 24 -12.99 -13.22 15.31
N ILE A 25 -12.06 -13.19 14.35
CA ILE A 25 -12.22 -13.92 13.09
C ILE A 25 -12.29 -15.44 13.29
N ASP A 26 -13.26 -16.10 12.67
CA ASP A 26 -13.26 -17.55 12.43
C ASP A 26 -12.56 -17.85 11.10
N LEU A 27 -11.29 -18.25 11.18
CA LEU A 27 -10.47 -18.55 10.00
C LEU A 27 -10.99 -19.70 9.14
N LYS A 28 -11.82 -20.59 9.71
CA LYS A 28 -12.36 -21.74 8.98
C LYS A 28 -13.69 -21.42 8.29
N LYS A 29 -14.52 -20.59 8.92
CA LYS A 29 -15.87 -20.31 8.42
C LYS A 29 -15.92 -19.08 7.54
N SER A 30 -14.98 -18.14 7.67
CA SER A 30 -14.90 -16.99 6.76
C SER A 30 -14.72 -17.47 5.32
N HIS A 31 -15.42 -16.83 4.36
CA HIS A 31 -15.45 -17.30 2.96
C HIS A 31 -15.71 -16.14 2.00
N GLY A 32 -15.14 -16.19 0.80
CA GLY A 32 -15.30 -15.12 -0.19
C GLY A 32 -15.03 -13.74 0.44
N SER A 33 -15.92 -12.79 0.29
CA SER A 33 -15.81 -11.46 0.90
C SER A 33 -16.41 -11.38 2.32
N TRP A 34 -16.75 -12.52 2.94
CA TRP A 34 -17.44 -12.56 4.23
C TRP A 34 -16.55 -13.04 5.36
N MET A 35 -16.31 -12.16 6.32
CA MET A 35 -15.64 -12.50 7.58
C MET A 35 -16.68 -12.99 8.59
N VAL A 36 -16.46 -14.14 9.20
CA VAL A 36 -17.31 -14.71 10.25
C VAL A 36 -16.72 -14.39 11.62
N ASP A 37 -17.52 -13.83 12.53
CA ASP A 37 -17.12 -13.64 13.91
C ASP A 37 -17.25 -14.96 14.68
N ALA A 38 -16.15 -15.44 15.24
CA ALA A 38 -16.11 -16.69 16.00
C ALA A 38 -16.89 -16.64 17.31
N ARG A 39 -17.23 -15.44 17.82
CA ARG A 39 -17.94 -15.26 19.10
C ARG A 39 -19.42 -15.65 19.02
N ASP A 40 -20.06 -15.32 17.92
CA ASP A 40 -21.50 -15.47 17.73
C ASP A 40 -21.91 -16.03 16.36
N GLY A 41 -20.96 -16.13 15.41
CA GLY A 41 -21.22 -16.59 14.05
C GLY A 41 -21.79 -15.52 13.13
N LYS A 42 -21.82 -14.25 13.53
CA LYS A 42 -22.29 -13.14 12.67
C LYS A 42 -21.32 -12.99 11.49
N GLU A 43 -21.88 -12.81 10.30
CA GLU A 43 -21.13 -12.56 9.09
C GLU A 43 -21.04 -11.05 8.82
N TYR A 44 -19.84 -10.60 8.41
CA TYR A 44 -19.57 -9.23 8.03
C TYR A 44 -19.02 -9.20 6.61
N LEU A 45 -19.61 -8.36 5.77
CA LEU A 45 -19.05 -8.06 4.45
C LEU A 45 -17.76 -7.27 4.63
N ASP A 46 -16.63 -7.85 4.21
CA ASP A 46 -15.31 -7.26 4.36
C ASP A 46 -14.99 -6.33 3.18
N LEU A 47 -15.21 -5.03 3.37
CA LEU A 47 -14.87 -3.98 2.40
C LEU A 47 -13.53 -3.32 2.69
N PHE A 48 -12.70 -3.90 3.60
CA PHE A 48 -11.35 -3.40 3.92
C PHE A 48 -10.23 -4.43 3.76
N SER A 49 -10.58 -5.70 3.50
CA SER A 49 -9.68 -6.83 3.24
C SER A 49 -8.45 -6.87 4.18
N MET A 50 -8.70 -6.83 5.49
CA MET A 50 -7.66 -6.83 6.52
C MET A 50 -6.59 -5.73 6.27
N PHE A 51 -7.01 -4.47 6.16
CA PHE A 51 -6.16 -3.33 5.82
C PHE A 51 -5.51 -3.42 4.44
N ALA A 52 -6.26 -3.96 3.46
CA ALA A 52 -5.78 -4.20 2.10
C ALA A 52 -4.64 -5.22 2.03
N THR A 53 -4.61 -6.22 2.92
CA THR A 53 -3.60 -7.28 2.92
C THR A 53 -4.07 -8.56 2.22
N LEU A 54 -5.38 -8.82 2.15
CA LEU A 54 -5.93 -9.95 1.44
C LEU A 54 -6.24 -9.57 -0.02
N SER A 55 -5.54 -10.20 -0.96
CA SER A 55 -5.73 -9.94 -2.39
C SER A 55 -7.02 -10.56 -2.91
N ILE A 56 -7.32 -11.78 -2.46
CA ILE A 56 -8.50 -12.56 -2.81
C ILE A 56 -9.30 -12.90 -1.56
N GLY A 57 -10.56 -13.25 -1.71
CA GLY A 57 -11.45 -13.56 -0.60
C GLY A 57 -10.98 -14.74 0.26
N TYR A 58 -11.58 -14.83 1.44
CA TYR A 58 -11.27 -15.89 2.42
C TYR A 58 -11.52 -17.28 1.85
N ASN A 59 -10.60 -18.20 2.19
CA ASN A 59 -10.74 -19.63 1.90
C ASN A 59 -11.07 -19.93 0.44
N HIS A 60 -10.41 -19.26 -0.50
CA HIS A 60 -10.59 -19.49 -1.93
C HIS A 60 -10.38 -20.97 -2.28
N PRO A 61 -11.25 -21.61 -3.10
CA PRO A 61 -11.18 -23.03 -3.39
C PRO A 61 -9.81 -23.50 -3.86
N TYR A 62 -9.18 -22.78 -4.80
CA TYR A 62 -7.83 -23.09 -5.29
C TYR A 62 -6.77 -23.13 -4.17
N ILE A 63 -6.89 -22.25 -3.17
CA ILE A 63 -5.96 -22.22 -2.03
C ILE A 63 -6.18 -23.46 -1.14
N LEU A 64 -7.45 -23.82 -0.89
CA LEU A 64 -7.79 -25.00 -0.11
C LEU A 64 -7.34 -26.28 -0.77
N GLU A 65 -7.43 -26.39 -2.09
CA GLU A 65 -6.92 -27.51 -2.89
C GLU A 65 -5.39 -27.64 -2.81
N ASN A 66 -4.68 -26.52 -2.67
CA ASN A 66 -3.22 -26.45 -2.58
C ASN A 66 -2.69 -26.29 -1.15
N LYS A 67 -3.52 -26.49 -0.12
CA LYS A 67 -3.15 -26.28 1.29
C LYS A 67 -1.92 -27.06 1.77
N ASP A 68 -1.64 -28.20 1.17
CA ASP A 68 -0.49 -29.04 1.54
C ASP A 68 0.84 -28.36 1.20
N LYS A 69 0.91 -27.58 0.11
CA LYS A 69 2.08 -26.74 -0.20
C LYS A 69 2.31 -25.71 0.92
N LEU A 70 1.23 -25.02 1.37
CA LEU A 70 1.30 -24.07 2.47
C LEU A 70 1.68 -24.73 3.79
N THR A 71 1.13 -25.89 4.09
CA THR A 71 1.46 -26.64 5.30
C THR A 71 2.94 -27.02 5.32
N THR A 72 3.48 -27.55 4.21
CA THR A 72 4.89 -27.89 4.09
C THR A 72 5.80 -26.68 4.34
N ALA A 73 5.51 -25.55 3.70
CA ALA A 73 6.29 -24.32 3.86
C ALA A 73 6.17 -23.70 5.27
N ALA A 74 5.05 -23.94 5.98
CA ALA A 74 4.82 -23.38 7.30
C ALA A 74 5.45 -24.19 8.44
N LEU A 75 5.81 -25.47 8.22
CA LEU A 75 6.36 -26.33 9.26
C LEU A 75 7.74 -25.85 9.77
N ASN A 76 8.56 -25.30 8.88
CA ASN A 76 9.90 -24.84 9.22
C ASN A 76 10.16 -23.47 8.60
N LYS A 77 10.53 -22.49 9.42
CA LYS A 77 10.97 -21.19 8.95
C LYS A 77 12.48 -21.22 8.67
N VAL A 78 12.84 -21.35 7.40
CA VAL A 78 14.24 -21.40 6.94
C VAL A 78 14.77 -20.02 6.57
N THR A 79 16.10 -19.86 6.46
CA THR A 79 16.75 -18.63 5.99
C THR A 79 16.83 -18.64 4.47
N ASN A 80 15.98 -17.88 3.80
CA ASN A 80 15.96 -17.83 2.33
C ASN A 80 17.10 -16.97 1.74
N SER A 81 17.81 -16.22 2.56
CA SER A 81 18.96 -15.39 2.13
C SER A 81 20.21 -16.22 1.86
N ASP A 82 20.36 -17.36 2.53
CA ASP A 82 21.61 -18.14 2.51
C ASP A 82 21.42 -19.55 1.95
N ILE A 83 20.20 -20.10 2.06
CA ILE A 83 19.87 -21.44 1.56
C ILE A 83 18.58 -21.32 0.75
N TYR A 84 18.67 -21.62 -0.53
CA TYR A 84 17.53 -21.51 -1.45
C TYR A 84 16.70 -22.79 -1.45
N SER A 85 15.40 -22.64 -1.74
CA SER A 85 14.47 -23.76 -1.92
C SER A 85 13.79 -23.72 -3.27
N GLN A 86 13.20 -24.83 -3.66
CA GLN A 86 12.41 -24.93 -4.88
C GLN A 86 11.18 -24.01 -4.83
N GLU A 87 10.56 -23.88 -3.65
CA GLU A 87 9.41 -23.03 -3.41
C GLU A 87 9.76 -21.54 -3.56
N MET A 88 10.96 -21.14 -3.14
CA MET A 88 11.44 -19.78 -3.38
C MET A 88 11.67 -19.53 -4.87
N ALA A 89 12.23 -20.49 -5.60
CA ALA A 89 12.44 -20.35 -7.02
C ALA A 89 11.10 -20.28 -7.80
N GLU A 90 10.09 -21.09 -7.43
CA GLU A 90 8.73 -21.04 -7.98
C GLU A 90 8.08 -19.65 -7.71
N PHE A 91 8.30 -19.11 -6.52
CA PHE A 91 7.83 -17.77 -6.17
C PHE A 91 8.48 -16.69 -7.03
N VAL A 92 9.81 -16.66 -7.14
CA VAL A 92 10.54 -15.65 -7.93
C VAL A 92 10.12 -15.70 -9.40
N GLU A 93 10.02 -16.88 -9.97
CA GLU A 93 9.55 -17.09 -11.36
C GLU A 93 8.10 -16.59 -11.55
N THR A 94 7.21 -16.90 -10.61
CA THR A 94 5.81 -16.46 -10.68
C THR A 94 5.68 -14.95 -10.54
N MET A 95 6.45 -14.34 -9.62
CA MET A 95 6.50 -12.89 -9.49
C MET A 95 7.02 -12.23 -10.77
N GLY A 96 8.11 -12.75 -11.35
CA GLY A 96 8.69 -12.26 -12.60
C GLY A 96 7.68 -12.31 -13.76
N ARG A 97 6.97 -13.41 -13.89
CA ARG A 97 6.02 -13.63 -14.99
C ARG A 97 4.74 -12.78 -14.87
N ILE A 98 4.21 -12.59 -13.65
CA ILE A 98 2.87 -11.98 -13.45
C ILE A 98 2.95 -10.52 -12.96
N ALA A 99 3.89 -10.21 -12.08
CA ALA A 99 3.84 -8.98 -11.33
C ALA A 99 5.03 -8.03 -11.55
N GLN A 100 6.23 -8.55 -11.84
CA GLN A 100 7.41 -7.72 -12.00
C GLN A 100 7.42 -7.02 -13.37
N PRO A 101 7.49 -5.67 -13.42
CA PRO A 101 7.59 -4.97 -14.70
C PRO A 101 8.98 -5.17 -15.35
N ASP A 102 9.04 -5.34 -16.67
CA ASP A 102 10.29 -5.55 -17.41
C ASP A 102 11.30 -4.40 -17.23
N TYR A 103 10.83 -3.18 -16.99
CA TYR A 103 11.69 -2.01 -16.74
C TYR A 103 12.21 -1.90 -15.30
N LEU A 104 11.84 -2.84 -14.42
CA LEU A 104 12.33 -2.97 -13.03
C LEU A 104 12.88 -4.39 -12.80
N PRO A 105 14.00 -4.76 -13.45
CA PRO A 105 14.48 -6.15 -13.51
C PRO A 105 15.08 -6.67 -12.20
N TYR A 106 15.51 -5.79 -11.29
CA TYR A 106 16.09 -6.19 -10.02
C TYR A 106 15.02 -6.34 -8.95
N ALA A 107 15.15 -7.33 -8.07
CA ALA A 107 14.24 -7.60 -6.97
C ALA A 107 14.98 -7.87 -5.66
N PHE A 108 14.39 -7.44 -4.54
CA PHE A 108 14.80 -7.87 -3.20
C PHE A 108 13.56 -8.07 -2.34
N TYR A 109 13.52 -9.18 -1.59
CA TYR A 109 12.35 -9.57 -0.79
C TYR A 109 12.68 -9.55 0.71
N VAL A 110 11.70 -9.13 1.52
CA VAL A 110 11.84 -8.96 2.97
C VAL A 110 10.47 -9.06 3.65
N GLU A 111 10.44 -9.27 4.97
CA GLU A 111 9.19 -9.24 5.76
C GLU A 111 8.91 -7.81 6.26
N GLY A 112 7.75 -7.25 5.86
CA GLY A 112 7.24 -5.98 6.34
C GLY A 112 7.41 -4.80 5.37
N GLY A 113 6.30 -4.06 5.13
CA GLY A 113 6.28 -2.93 4.19
C GLY A 113 7.25 -1.80 4.56
N ALA A 114 7.42 -1.49 5.85
CA ALA A 114 8.40 -0.52 6.31
C ALA A 114 9.83 -0.94 5.92
N LEU A 115 10.17 -2.22 6.07
CA LEU A 115 11.48 -2.75 5.68
C LEU A 115 11.66 -2.75 4.14
N ALA A 116 10.59 -2.95 3.37
CA ALA A 116 10.65 -2.78 1.92
C ALA A 116 11.04 -1.34 1.55
N VAL A 117 10.36 -0.35 2.12
CA VAL A 117 10.70 1.07 1.90
C VAL A 117 12.13 1.38 2.37
N GLU A 118 12.56 0.88 3.55
CA GLU A 118 13.94 1.08 4.02
C GLU A 118 14.98 0.50 3.06
N ASN A 119 14.71 -0.65 2.43
CA ASN A 119 15.61 -1.21 1.42
C ASN A 119 15.55 -0.43 0.10
N ALA A 120 14.41 0.13 -0.31
CA ALA A 120 14.34 1.09 -1.42
C ALA A 120 15.25 2.31 -1.17
N LEU A 121 15.21 2.87 0.03
CA LEU A 121 16.09 3.97 0.42
C LEU A 121 17.55 3.57 0.47
N LYS A 122 17.88 2.36 0.96
CA LYS A 122 19.27 1.86 0.94
C LYS A 122 19.85 1.76 -0.47
N VAL A 123 19.04 1.31 -1.44
CA VAL A 123 19.44 1.31 -2.86
C VAL A 123 19.75 2.73 -3.33
N ALA A 124 18.85 3.68 -3.04
CA ALA A 124 19.04 5.07 -3.46
C ALA A 124 20.25 5.74 -2.79
N PHE A 125 20.45 5.51 -1.48
CA PHE A 125 21.59 6.03 -0.73
C PHE A 125 22.93 5.48 -1.27
N ASP A 126 23.02 4.16 -1.47
CA ASP A 126 24.22 3.52 -2.00
C ASP A 126 24.58 4.05 -3.40
N TRP A 127 23.58 4.10 -4.29
CA TRP A 127 23.75 4.61 -5.65
C TRP A 127 24.21 6.09 -5.65
N LYS A 128 23.51 6.98 -4.92
CA LYS A 128 23.86 8.41 -4.89
C LYS A 128 25.20 8.67 -4.26
N MET A 129 25.50 8.01 -3.15
CA MET A 129 26.78 8.14 -2.45
C MET A 129 27.96 7.74 -3.35
N ARG A 130 27.87 6.58 -4.01
CA ARG A 130 28.93 6.11 -4.91
C ARG A 130 29.12 7.03 -6.12
N LYS A 131 28.03 7.52 -6.72
CA LYS A 131 28.13 8.53 -7.80
C LYS A 131 28.84 9.80 -7.35
N ASN A 132 28.49 10.31 -6.18
CA ASN A 132 29.08 11.52 -5.62
C ASN A 132 30.58 11.33 -5.32
N ILE A 133 30.96 10.21 -4.72
CA ILE A 133 32.37 9.88 -4.47
C ILE A 133 33.14 9.80 -5.78
N ALA A 134 32.63 9.08 -6.78
CA ALA A 134 33.27 8.95 -8.09
C ALA A 134 33.39 10.30 -8.82
N SER A 135 32.49 11.23 -8.61
CA SER A 135 32.50 12.58 -9.20
C SER A 135 33.27 13.61 -8.37
N GLY A 136 33.89 13.21 -7.25
CA GLY A 136 34.63 14.11 -6.36
C GLY A 136 33.78 15.04 -5.52
N LYS A 137 32.44 14.77 -5.40
CA LYS A 137 31.49 15.55 -4.61
C LYS A 137 31.50 15.17 -3.12
N GLY A 138 32.24 14.10 -2.73
CA GLY A 138 32.36 13.60 -1.37
C GLY A 138 31.20 12.68 -0.95
N GLU A 139 31.17 12.33 0.35
CA GLU A 139 30.19 11.43 0.95
C GLU A 139 28.86 12.16 1.21
N LYS A 140 28.08 12.36 0.14
CA LYS A 140 26.74 12.98 0.15
C LYS A 140 25.74 12.06 -0.50
N GLY A 141 24.46 12.24 -0.23
CA GLY A 141 23.36 11.38 -0.69
C GLY A 141 22.65 10.70 0.46
N THR A 142 22.36 11.47 1.53
CA THR A 142 21.80 10.95 2.79
C THR A 142 20.37 11.41 3.06
N LYS A 143 19.82 12.27 2.20
CA LYS A 143 18.51 12.88 2.40
C LYS A 143 17.47 12.41 1.41
N VAL A 144 16.21 12.47 1.82
CA VAL A 144 15.04 12.04 1.05
C VAL A 144 13.99 13.13 1.04
N ILE A 145 13.50 13.52 -0.14
CA ILE A 145 12.32 14.38 -0.26
C ILE A 145 11.07 13.52 -0.15
N HIS A 146 10.12 13.93 0.67
CA HIS A 146 8.84 13.25 0.87
C HIS A 146 7.70 14.26 1.09
N PHE A 147 6.45 13.79 1.04
CA PHE A 147 5.28 14.66 1.01
C PHE A 147 4.55 14.71 2.36
N LYS A 148 3.79 15.78 2.58
CA LYS A 148 2.80 15.81 3.66
C LYS A 148 1.73 14.74 3.45
N GLU A 149 1.09 14.32 4.53
CA GLU A 149 0.01 13.31 4.54
C GLU A 149 0.42 11.93 3.98
N CYS A 150 1.73 11.62 3.88
CA CYS A 150 2.20 10.32 3.42
C CYS A 150 2.33 9.29 4.57
N PHE A 151 2.31 8.01 4.19
CA PHE A 151 2.55 6.92 5.12
C PHE A 151 3.46 5.86 4.52
N HIS A 152 4.71 5.81 4.97
CA HIS A 152 5.73 4.89 4.46
C HIS A 152 6.18 3.83 5.49
N GLY A 153 5.62 3.84 6.68
CA GLY A 153 5.94 2.92 7.76
C GLY A 153 6.24 3.60 9.09
N ARG A 154 6.62 2.81 10.09
CA ARG A 154 6.80 3.24 11.49
C ARG A 154 8.08 2.71 12.13
N SER A 155 9.09 2.38 11.35
CA SER A 155 10.41 1.94 11.79
C SER A 155 11.50 2.90 11.29
N GLY A 156 12.69 2.83 11.76
CA GLY A 156 13.91 3.52 11.34
C GLY A 156 13.75 4.73 10.41
N TYR A 157 14.15 4.57 9.18
CA TYR A 157 14.02 5.63 8.15
C TYR A 157 12.58 6.02 7.86
N THR A 158 11.67 5.04 7.82
CA THR A 158 10.26 5.28 7.45
C THR A 158 9.51 6.13 8.48
N MET A 159 9.92 6.11 9.75
CA MET A 159 9.39 6.98 10.80
C MET A 159 9.63 8.47 10.47
N SER A 160 10.73 8.79 9.81
CA SER A 160 11.07 10.15 9.40
C SER A 160 10.23 10.64 8.24
N LEU A 161 9.81 9.72 7.37
CA LEU A 161 9.00 10.02 6.19
C LEU A 161 7.53 10.19 6.54
N THR A 162 6.98 9.31 7.40
CA THR A 162 5.54 9.27 7.68
C THR A 162 5.02 10.56 8.30
N ASP A 163 3.93 11.08 7.70
CA ASP A 163 3.19 12.28 8.14
C ASP A 163 1.70 11.93 8.28
N SER A 164 1.41 11.13 9.32
CA SER A 164 0.04 10.65 9.58
C SER A 164 -0.83 11.73 10.21
N PRO A 165 -2.14 11.80 9.89
CA PRO A 165 -3.11 12.62 10.61
C PRO A 165 -3.15 12.35 12.12
N ASP A 166 -2.81 11.13 12.55
CA ASP A 166 -2.67 10.79 13.96
C ASP A 166 -1.21 10.97 14.42
N PRO A 167 -0.90 12.07 15.14
CA PRO A 167 0.46 12.38 15.57
C PRO A 167 1.04 11.36 16.55
N ARG A 168 0.20 10.58 17.26
CA ARG A 168 0.64 9.56 18.23
C ARG A 168 1.50 8.48 17.58
N LYS A 169 1.35 8.26 16.27
CA LYS A 169 2.11 7.26 15.52
C LYS A 169 3.61 7.56 15.45
N THR A 170 4.00 8.84 15.57
CA THR A 170 5.39 9.27 15.40
C THR A 170 5.91 10.17 16.53
N LEU A 171 5.06 10.51 17.51
CA LEU A 171 5.36 11.43 18.58
C LEU A 171 6.51 10.89 19.48
N PHE A 172 7.46 11.75 19.84
CA PHE A 172 8.61 11.48 20.70
C PHE A 172 9.65 10.50 20.16
N PHE A 173 9.47 9.94 18.97
CA PHE A 173 10.48 9.09 18.35
C PHE A 173 11.49 9.93 17.56
N PRO A 174 12.80 9.63 17.64
CA PRO A 174 13.84 10.30 16.86
C PRO A 174 13.57 10.16 15.34
N LYS A 175 13.87 11.22 14.61
CA LYS A 175 13.68 11.29 13.15
C LYS A 175 14.85 11.99 12.49
N PHE A 176 15.10 11.64 11.22
CA PHE A 176 16.00 12.40 10.37
C PHE A 176 15.32 13.69 9.90
N ASP A 177 16.07 14.77 9.82
CA ASP A 177 15.59 16.06 9.29
C ASP A 177 15.69 16.07 7.77
N TRP A 178 14.73 15.38 7.13
CA TRP A 178 14.60 15.28 5.68
C TRP A 178 13.54 16.24 5.14
N PRO A 179 13.74 16.82 3.93
CA PRO A 179 12.80 17.78 3.37
C PRO A 179 11.39 17.18 3.15
N ARG A 180 10.39 17.78 3.77
CA ARG A 180 8.97 17.44 3.60
C ARG A 180 8.28 18.56 2.84
N VAL A 181 7.67 18.24 1.68
CA VAL A 181 7.04 19.19 0.79
C VAL A 181 5.51 19.08 0.79
N SER A 182 4.86 20.11 0.28
CA SER A 182 3.41 20.17 0.20
C SER A 182 2.86 19.08 -0.75
N ASN A 183 1.69 18.56 -0.40
CA ASN A 183 0.96 17.52 -1.12
C ASN A 183 -0.07 18.19 -2.06
N PRO A 184 0.09 18.09 -3.40
CA PRO A 184 -0.84 18.70 -4.36
C PRO A 184 -2.03 17.79 -4.69
N LYS A 185 -2.71 17.29 -3.66
CA LYS A 185 -3.84 16.39 -3.81
C LYS A 185 -5.02 17.00 -4.56
N MET A 186 -5.67 16.18 -5.38
CA MET A 186 -6.92 16.53 -6.04
C MET A 186 -8.09 16.48 -5.07
N THR A 187 -9.07 17.38 -5.28
CA THR A 187 -10.37 17.37 -4.61
C THR A 187 -11.47 17.35 -5.65
N PHE A 188 -12.55 16.65 -5.41
CA PHE A 188 -13.63 16.47 -6.36
C PHE A 188 -14.94 17.11 -5.89
N PRO A 189 -15.69 17.82 -6.78
CA PRO A 189 -15.41 17.99 -8.20
C PRO A 189 -14.08 18.72 -8.46
N LEU A 190 -13.36 18.30 -9.51
CA LEU A 190 -12.01 18.78 -9.79
C LEU A 190 -11.99 20.28 -10.12
N ASN A 191 -11.13 21.02 -9.46
CA ASN A 191 -10.80 22.41 -9.78
C ASN A 191 -9.37 22.46 -10.35
N GLU A 192 -9.27 22.47 -11.67
CA GLU A 192 -7.99 22.42 -12.39
C GLU A 192 -7.02 23.54 -11.99
N SER A 193 -7.51 24.78 -11.80
CA SER A 193 -6.63 25.89 -11.45
C SER A 193 -6.08 25.76 -10.03
N ALA A 194 -6.89 25.31 -9.07
CA ALA A 194 -6.45 25.10 -7.70
C ALA A 194 -5.42 23.94 -7.60
N VAL A 195 -5.61 22.88 -8.36
CA VAL A 195 -4.65 21.76 -8.42
C VAL A 195 -3.34 22.21 -9.05
N ALA A 196 -3.39 22.94 -10.19
CA ALA A 196 -2.19 23.46 -10.84
C ALA A 196 -1.39 24.42 -9.94
N GLU A 197 -2.06 25.26 -9.14
CA GLU A 197 -1.41 26.13 -8.16
C GLU A 197 -0.74 25.30 -7.02
N ALA A 198 -1.42 24.28 -6.53
CA ALA A 198 -0.87 23.39 -5.49
C ALA A 198 0.35 22.60 -6.01
N GLU A 199 0.32 22.13 -7.26
CA GLU A 199 1.44 21.48 -7.93
C GLU A 199 2.61 22.44 -8.11
N ALA A 200 2.39 23.65 -8.62
CA ALA A 200 3.43 24.65 -8.77
C ALA A 200 4.11 25.00 -7.44
N LYS A 201 3.33 25.08 -6.35
CA LYS A 201 3.86 25.26 -4.99
C LYS A 201 4.74 24.09 -4.58
N SER A 202 4.24 22.86 -4.73
CA SER A 202 4.99 21.63 -4.38
C SER A 202 6.31 21.54 -5.15
N ILE A 203 6.29 21.80 -6.45
CA ILE A 203 7.49 21.81 -7.31
C ILE A 203 8.48 22.89 -6.87
N THR A 204 8.00 24.07 -6.49
CA THR A 204 8.86 25.15 -5.95
C THR A 204 9.55 24.71 -4.66
N GLU A 205 8.82 24.07 -3.74
CA GLU A 205 9.37 23.54 -2.49
C GLU A 205 10.41 22.43 -2.76
N ILE A 206 10.16 21.53 -3.73
CA ILE A 206 11.11 20.48 -4.15
C ILE A 206 12.40 21.12 -4.68
N LYS A 207 12.31 22.06 -5.61
CA LYS A 207 13.48 22.74 -6.19
C LYS A 207 14.28 23.51 -5.13
N ALA A 208 13.59 24.14 -4.17
CA ALA A 208 14.23 24.80 -3.03
C ALA A 208 14.95 23.77 -2.11
N ALA A 209 14.33 22.63 -1.83
CA ALA A 209 14.93 21.58 -1.03
C ALA A 209 16.20 21.01 -1.69
N ILE A 210 16.19 20.79 -3.01
CA ILE A 210 17.37 20.35 -3.77
C ILE A 210 18.48 21.40 -3.70
N SER A 211 18.16 22.67 -3.92
CA SER A 211 19.13 23.78 -3.88
C SER A 211 19.77 23.95 -2.50
N ALA A 212 19.01 23.77 -1.45
CA ALA A 212 19.48 23.85 -0.05
C ALA A 212 20.33 22.65 0.38
N ASN A 213 20.26 21.53 -0.35
CA ASN A 213 20.93 20.26 -0.03
C ASN A 213 21.68 19.74 -1.26
N LEU A 214 22.51 20.58 -1.86
CA LEU A 214 23.20 20.28 -3.11
C LEU A 214 23.96 18.96 -3.04
N ASP A 215 23.65 18.05 -3.99
CA ASP A 215 24.18 16.70 -4.13
C ASP A 215 23.82 15.72 -2.99
N ASP A 216 23.08 16.15 -1.93
CA ASP A 216 22.77 15.32 -0.77
C ASP A 216 21.38 14.65 -0.81
N ILE A 217 20.54 15.00 -1.79
CA ILE A 217 19.26 14.32 -2.00
C ILE A 217 19.50 13.03 -2.79
N ALA A 218 19.25 11.87 -2.17
CA ALA A 218 19.37 10.56 -2.80
C ALA A 218 18.08 10.12 -3.48
N ALA A 219 16.93 10.42 -2.87
CA ALA A 219 15.64 9.97 -3.37
C ALA A 219 14.53 11.01 -3.18
N LEU A 220 13.51 10.91 -4.02
CA LEU A 220 12.19 11.47 -3.81
C LEU A 220 11.20 10.30 -3.74
N ILE A 221 10.42 10.21 -2.66
CA ILE A 221 9.46 9.13 -2.45
C ILE A 221 8.03 9.65 -2.39
N ILE A 222 7.09 8.96 -3.06
CA ILE A 222 5.66 9.26 -3.07
C ILE A 222 4.84 7.98 -3.20
N GLU A 223 3.66 7.94 -2.57
CA GLU A 223 2.64 6.94 -2.88
C GLU A 223 1.92 7.36 -4.17
N PRO A 224 1.70 6.50 -5.18
CA PRO A 224 0.94 6.86 -6.38
C PRO A 224 -0.48 7.35 -6.07
N ILE A 225 -1.08 6.81 -5.01
CA ILE A 225 -2.28 7.32 -4.34
C ILE A 225 -1.99 7.23 -2.84
N GLN A 226 -2.01 8.33 -2.12
CA GLN A 226 -1.78 8.31 -0.67
C GLN A 226 -2.95 7.66 0.04
N GLY A 227 -2.76 6.43 0.53
CA GLY A 227 -3.85 5.67 1.13
C GLY A 227 -4.22 6.13 2.54
N GLU A 228 -3.29 6.11 3.46
CA GLU A 228 -3.52 6.50 4.87
C GLU A 228 -3.84 7.99 5.02
N GLY A 229 -3.23 8.81 4.21
CA GLY A 229 -3.39 10.27 4.21
C GLY A 229 -4.78 10.76 3.76
N GLY A 230 -5.61 9.87 3.18
CA GLY A 230 -6.96 10.23 2.78
C GLY A 230 -7.37 9.81 1.37
N ASP A 231 -6.77 8.78 0.80
CA ASP A 231 -6.94 8.39 -0.60
C ASP A 231 -6.71 9.58 -1.55
N ASN A 232 -5.58 10.26 -1.35
CA ASN A 232 -5.26 11.46 -2.11
C ASN A 232 -4.71 11.08 -3.49
N HIS A 233 -5.39 11.51 -4.53
CA HIS A 233 -5.00 11.34 -5.93
C HIS A 233 -4.21 12.53 -6.45
N PHE A 234 -3.39 12.29 -7.46
CA PHE A 234 -2.55 13.27 -8.15
C PHE A 234 -2.74 13.19 -9.65
N ARG A 235 -2.45 14.27 -10.38
CA ARG A 235 -2.47 14.26 -11.83
C ARG A 235 -1.21 13.64 -12.42
N GLU A 236 -1.31 13.11 -13.63
CA GLU A 236 -0.16 12.54 -14.37
C GLU A 236 0.92 13.60 -14.64
N GLU A 237 0.53 14.83 -14.92
CA GLU A 237 1.45 15.94 -15.16
C GLU A 237 2.39 16.18 -13.98
N PHE A 238 1.90 16.01 -12.76
CA PHE A 238 2.72 16.12 -11.56
C PHE A 238 3.78 15.01 -11.48
N PHE A 239 3.42 13.77 -11.77
CA PHE A 239 4.39 12.67 -11.80
C PHE A 239 5.44 12.83 -12.91
N ARG A 240 5.05 13.37 -14.07
CA ARG A 240 5.97 13.67 -15.16
C ARG A 240 6.98 14.75 -14.76
N GLU A 241 6.54 15.78 -14.05
CA GLU A 241 7.43 16.82 -13.54
C GLU A 241 8.37 16.25 -12.44
N LEU A 242 7.87 15.37 -11.55
CA LEU A 242 8.73 14.67 -10.57
C LEU A 242 9.80 13.84 -11.26
N ARG A 243 9.46 13.11 -12.33
CA ARG A 243 10.44 12.32 -13.09
C ARG A 243 11.51 13.22 -13.70
N THR A 244 11.09 14.30 -14.35
CA THR A 244 12.01 15.27 -14.95
C THR A 244 12.99 15.85 -13.92
N ILE A 245 12.48 16.30 -12.78
CA ILE A 245 13.30 16.85 -11.68
C ILE A 245 14.29 15.79 -11.16
N CYS A 246 13.84 14.56 -10.97
CA CYS A 246 14.69 13.48 -10.48
C CYS A 246 15.82 13.15 -11.47
N ASP A 247 15.54 13.17 -12.77
CA ASP A 247 16.54 12.92 -13.79
C ASP A 247 17.59 14.05 -13.87
N GLU A 248 17.14 15.31 -13.90
CA GLU A 248 18.01 16.50 -13.97
C GLU A 248 18.94 16.63 -12.76
N ASN A 249 18.57 16.08 -11.60
CA ASN A 249 19.29 16.25 -10.34
C ASN A 249 19.96 14.97 -9.83
N GLU A 250 19.96 13.89 -10.63
CA GLU A 250 20.50 12.58 -10.23
C GLU A 250 19.88 12.10 -8.90
N ILE A 251 18.53 12.07 -8.83
CA ILE A 251 17.74 11.61 -7.68
C ILE A 251 16.97 10.36 -8.10
N MET A 252 16.91 9.32 -7.25
CA MET A 252 16.06 8.14 -7.48
C MET A 252 14.61 8.50 -7.18
N LEU A 253 13.71 8.23 -8.15
CA LEU A 253 12.26 8.34 -7.94
C LEU A 253 11.71 7.01 -7.42
N ILE A 254 11.14 7.04 -6.22
CA ILE A 254 10.58 5.86 -5.55
C ILE A 254 9.07 6.00 -5.46
N TYR A 255 8.34 4.99 -5.96
CA TYR A 255 6.91 4.87 -5.70
C TYR A 255 6.64 3.81 -4.64
N ASP A 256 5.93 4.23 -3.58
CA ASP A 256 5.45 3.32 -2.55
C ASP A 256 4.12 2.71 -2.95
N GLU A 257 4.19 1.50 -3.47
CA GLU A 257 3.03 0.69 -3.92
C GLU A 257 2.57 -0.32 -2.85
N VAL A 258 3.02 -0.19 -1.61
CA VAL A 258 2.65 -1.12 -0.52
C VAL A 258 1.14 -1.23 -0.35
N GLN A 259 0.39 -0.17 -0.59
CA GLN A 259 -1.07 -0.22 -0.50
C GLN A 259 -1.77 -0.30 -1.86
N THR A 260 -1.23 0.32 -2.88
CA THR A 260 -1.84 0.49 -4.21
C THR A 260 -1.59 -0.67 -5.18
N GLY A 261 -0.58 -1.49 -4.94
CA GLY A 261 -0.18 -2.58 -5.81
C GLY A 261 -1.10 -3.80 -5.81
N VAL A 262 -0.76 -4.75 -6.66
CA VAL A 262 -1.43 -6.05 -6.86
C VAL A 262 -2.89 -5.89 -7.28
N GLY A 263 -3.11 -5.12 -8.35
CA GLY A 263 -4.37 -5.13 -9.10
C GLY A 263 -5.51 -4.29 -8.56
N ILE A 264 -5.47 -3.83 -7.32
CA ILE A 264 -6.63 -3.16 -6.69
C ILE A 264 -7.08 -1.89 -7.43
N THR A 265 -6.18 -1.21 -8.12
CA THR A 265 -6.50 0.00 -8.91
C THR A 265 -6.94 -0.32 -10.35
N GLY A 266 -7.04 -1.61 -10.73
CA GLY A 266 -7.31 -2.02 -12.10
C GLY A 266 -6.06 -2.12 -13.00
N LYS A 267 -4.88 -1.91 -12.46
CA LYS A 267 -3.56 -2.23 -13.02
C LYS A 267 -2.76 -2.99 -11.98
N MET A 268 -1.79 -3.82 -12.38
CA MET A 268 -0.96 -4.57 -11.43
C MET A 268 -0.29 -3.63 -10.42
N TRP A 269 0.23 -2.50 -10.89
CA TRP A 269 0.80 -1.42 -10.09
C TRP A 269 0.11 -0.10 -10.43
N ALA A 270 -0.18 0.72 -9.42
CA ALA A 270 -0.92 1.97 -9.64
C ALA A 270 -0.19 2.95 -10.55
N HIS A 271 1.14 3.01 -10.50
CA HIS A 271 1.91 3.88 -11.39
C HIS A 271 1.72 3.55 -12.88
N GLN A 272 1.27 2.35 -13.24
CA GLN A 272 0.97 1.97 -14.62
C GLN A 272 -0.26 2.68 -15.21
N HIS A 273 -0.97 3.48 -14.40
CA HIS A 273 -2.01 4.39 -14.89
C HIS A 273 -1.44 5.66 -15.51
N TYR A 274 -0.17 5.97 -15.25
CA TYR A 274 0.53 7.12 -15.79
C TYR A 274 1.39 6.69 -16.99
N GLY A 275 1.81 7.65 -17.81
CA GLY A 275 2.63 7.38 -18.99
C GLY A 275 4.00 6.76 -18.67
N GLU A 276 4.66 6.25 -19.71
CA GLU A 276 6.01 5.67 -19.57
C GLU A 276 7.04 6.68 -19.09
N ASP A 277 6.83 7.96 -19.40
CA ASP A 277 7.60 9.12 -18.97
C ASP A 277 7.39 9.48 -17.48
N CYS A 278 6.56 8.71 -16.77
CA CYS A 278 6.35 8.81 -15.33
C CYS A 278 6.92 7.59 -14.55
N ARG A 279 7.62 6.65 -15.21
CA ARG A 279 8.12 5.42 -14.58
C ARG A 279 9.07 5.73 -13.43
N PRO A 280 8.93 5.03 -12.28
CA PRO A 280 9.87 5.16 -11.16
C PRO A 280 11.19 4.43 -11.43
N ASP A 281 12.21 4.75 -10.64
CA ASP A 281 13.43 3.96 -10.55
C ASP A 281 13.25 2.75 -9.62
N ILE A 282 12.40 2.91 -8.59
CA ILE A 282 12.17 1.87 -7.58
C ILE A 282 10.68 1.87 -7.23
N ILE A 283 10.09 0.68 -7.07
CA ILE A 283 8.84 0.52 -6.33
C ILE A 283 9.08 -0.29 -5.06
N SER A 284 8.42 0.09 -3.96
CA SER A 284 8.27 -0.76 -2.78
C SER A 284 6.88 -1.38 -2.75
N PHE A 285 6.78 -2.64 -2.34
CA PHE A 285 5.51 -3.37 -2.31
C PHE A 285 5.35 -4.20 -1.04
N GLY A 286 4.12 -4.57 -0.74
CA GLY A 286 3.75 -5.33 0.46
C GLY A 286 2.25 -5.60 0.53
N LYS A 287 1.75 -5.86 1.74
CA LYS A 287 0.32 -6.12 1.98
C LYS A 287 -0.21 -7.26 1.10
N LYS A 288 -0.86 -6.92 -0.04
CA LYS A 288 -1.48 -7.89 -0.96
C LYS A 288 -0.49 -8.88 -1.59
N THR A 289 0.79 -8.51 -1.68
CA THR A 289 1.85 -9.43 -2.10
C THR A 289 2.19 -10.49 -1.05
N GLN A 290 1.64 -10.40 0.17
CA GLN A 290 1.93 -11.27 1.32
C GLN A 290 3.40 -11.22 1.76
N ILE A 291 4.34 -11.28 0.85
CA ILE A 291 5.75 -10.93 1.02
C ILE A 291 5.97 -9.46 0.66
N CYS A 292 6.88 -8.78 1.31
CA CYS A 292 7.23 -7.40 0.97
C CYS A 292 8.56 -7.36 0.21
N GLY A 293 8.83 -6.25 -0.47
CA GLY A 293 10.07 -6.11 -1.22
C GLY A 293 10.10 -4.87 -2.09
N ILE A 294 11.08 -4.85 -2.98
CA ILE A 294 11.31 -3.79 -3.97
C ILE A 294 11.55 -4.38 -5.34
N PHE A 295 11.15 -3.64 -6.38
CA PHE A 295 11.66 -3.80 -7.74
C PHE A 295 12.41 -2.54 -8.14
N VAL A 296 13.54 -2.71 -8.84
CA VAL A 296 14.48 -1.63 -9.13
C VAL A 296 14.87 -1.64 -10.61
N SER A 297 15.00 -0.45 -11.19
CA SER A 297 15.39 -0.24 -12.60
C SER A 297 16.89 -0.43 -12.84
N ASN A 298 17.26 -0.56 -14.10
CA ASN A 298 18.67 -0.61 -14.55
C ASN A 298 19.46 0.68 -14.24
N ARG A 299 18.80 1.75 -13.80
CA ARG A 299 19.50 2.96 -13.40
C ARG A 299 20.52 2.70 -12.28
N VAL A 300 20.30 1.68 -11.47
CA VAL A 300 21.24 1.27 -10.42
C VAL A 300 22.60 0.87 -11.00
N ASP A 301 22.66 0.41 -12.26
CA ASP A 301 23.89 -0.03 -12.95
C ASP A 301 24.78 1.13 -13.41
N GLU A 302 24.35 2.39 -13.27
CA GLU A 302 25.24 3.55 -13.38
C GLU A 302 26.38 3.50 -12.35
N VAL A 303 26.27 2.60 -11.37
CA VAL A 303 27.29 2.32 -10.35
C VAL A 303 27.69 0.85 -10.42
N GLU A 304 28.95 0.57 -10.80
CA GLU A 304 29.45 -0.79 -11.06
C GLU A 304 29.26 -1.75 -9.86
N ASN A 305 29.61 -1.31 -8.65
CA ASN A 305 29.51 -2.10 -7.41
C ASN A 305 28.25 -1.72 -6.61
N ASN A 306 27.11 -1.67 -7.27
CA ASN A 306 25.84 -1.37 -6.59
C ASN A 306 25.36 -2.50 -5.66
N VAL A 307 24.30 -2.26 -4.91
CA VAL A 307 23.76 -3.19 -3.90
C VAL A 307 23.31 -4.55 -4.44
N PHE A 308 23.09 -4.69 -5.76
CA PHE A 308 22.73 -5.96 -6.41
C PHE A 308 23.96 -6.72 -6.94
N HIS A 309 25.12 -6.07 -7.05
CA HIS A 309 26.36 -6.67 -7.48
C HIS A 309 27.34 -6.95 -6.32
N GLU A 310 27.17 -6.28 -5.18
CA GLU A 310 28.00 -6.46 -4.00
C GLU A 310 27.27 -7.28 -2.93
N SER A 311 27.83 -8.44 -2.59
CA SER A 311 27.25 -9.33 -1.58
C SER A 311 27.10 -8.65 -0.21
N ASN A 312 26.08 -9.01 0.55
CA ASN A 312 25.77 -8.51 1.89
C ASN A 312 25.33 -7.03 1.98
N ARG A 313 25.14 -6.31 0.88
CA ARG A 313 24.65 -4.93 0.90
C ARG A 313 23.16 -4.85 1.25
N LEU A 314 22.34 -5.72 0.63
CA LEU A 314 20.95 -5.94 1.01
C LEU A 314 20.82 -7.36 1.56
N ASN A 315 20.46 -7.49 2.82
CA ASN A 315 20.27 -8.79 3.45
C ASN A 315 19.32 -8.71 4.65
N SER A 316 18.70 -9.82 4.99
CA SER A 316 18.04 -10.08 6.26
C SER A 316 18.09 -11.58 6.54
N THR A 317 18.18 -11.98 7.81
CA THR A 317 18.31 -13.39 8.20
C THR A 317 17.27 -14.31 7.55
N TRP A 318 16.03 -13.85 7.44
CA TRP A 318 14.95 -14.65 6.86
C TRP A 318 14.86 -14.55 5.35
N GLY A 319 15.25 -13.40 4.73
CA GLY A 319 15.09 -13.17 3.29
C GLY A 319 13.62 -13.22 2.83
N GLY A 320 12.69 -12.83 3.71
CA GLY A 320 11.27 -13.08 3.57
C GLY A 320 10.82 -14.41 4.22
N ASN A 321 9.51 -14.67 4.27
CA ASN A 321 8.93 -15.88 4.84
C ASN A 321 8.51 -16.84 3.73
N ILE A 322 9.03 -18.06 3.73
CA ILE A 322 8.74 -19.05 2.68
C ILE A 322 7.24 -19.41 2.61
N ALA A 323 6.52 -19.43 3.72
CA ALA A 323 5.08 -19.68 3.70
C ALA A 323 4.31 -18.54 3.02
N ASP A 324 4.77 -17.30 3.15
CA ASP A 324 4.20 -16.15 2.47
C ASP A 324 4.57 -16.14 0.98
N MET A 325 5.76 -16.58 0.61
CA MET A 325 6.16 -16.78 -0.78
C MET A 325 5.28 -17.81 -1.48
N VAL A 326 5.03 -18.96 -0.86
CA VAL A 326 4.12 -19.98 -1.38
C VAL A 326 2.69 -19.44 -1.45
N ARG A 327 2.23 -18.70 -0.45
CA ARG A 327 0.88 -18.10 -0.45
C ARG A 327 0.69 -17.14 -1.60
N ILE A 328 1.61 -16.21 -1.81
CA ILE A 328 1.48 -15.26 -2.93
C ILE A 328 1.63 -15.92 -4.29
N THR A 329 2.44 -16.95 -4.43
CA THR A 329 2.50 -17.76 -5.65
C THR A 329 1.13 -18.30 -6.02
N LEU A 330 0.42 -18.87 -5.04
CA LEU A 330 -0.94 -19.36 -5.25
C LEU A 330 -1.93 -18.23 -5.55
N TYR A 331 -1.82 -17.10 -4.84
CA TYR A 331 -2.69 -15.93 -5.07
C TYR A 331 -2.49 -15.33 -6.46
N LEU A 332 -1.25 -15.17 -6.91
CA LEU A 332 -0.96 -14.64 -8.24
C LEU A 332 -1.50 -15.55 -9.34
N ASN A 333 -1.43 -16.87 -9.17
CA ASN A 333 -2.04 -17.80 -10.11
C ASN A 333 -3.56 -17.62 -10.20
N VAL A 334 -4.25 -17.42 -9.08
CA VAL A 334 -5.69 -17.09 -9.07
C VAL A 334 -5.96 -15.74 -9.76
N ILE A 335 -5.18 -14.72 -9.42
CA ILE A 335 -5.32 -13.36 -9.96
C ILE A 335 -5.19 -13.39 -11.49
N ASP A 336 -4.21 -14.12 -12.01
CA ASP A 336 -3.94 -14.26 -13.44
C ASP A 336 -5.03 -15.10 -14.15
N GLN A 337 -5.30 -16.31 -13.64
CA GLN A 337 -6.25 -17.25 -14.23
C GLN A 337 -7.69 -16.72 -14.28
N GLU A 338 -8.09 -15.98 -13.26
CA GLU A 338 -9.43 -15.39 -13.15
C GLU A 338 -9.53 -13.98 -13.71
N GLY A 339 -8.43 -13.39 -14.19
CA GLY A 339 -8.38 -12.03 -14.73
C GLY A 339 -8.78 -10.95 -13.71
N LEU A 340 -8.37 -11.13 -12.44
CA LEU A 340 -8.87 -10.29 -11.34
C LEU A 340 -8.43 -8.83 -11.43
N VAL A 341 -7.32 -8.52 -12.07
CA VAL A 341 -6.89 -7.13 -12.30
C VAL A 341 -7.88 -6.40 -13.18
N GLN A 342 -8.32 -7.03 -14.26
CA GLN A 342 -9.32 -6.48 -15.16
C GLN A 342 -10.70 -6.37 -14.47
N LYS A 343 -11.10 -7.41 -13.72
CA LYS A 343 -12.34 -7.38 -12.91
C LYS A 343 -12.32 -6.26 -11.88
N ALA A 344 -11.17 -5.97 -11.28
CA ALA A 344 -11.04 -4.85 -10.35
C ALA A 344 -11.26 -3.49 -11.02
N ALA A 345 -10.82 -3.31 -12.28
CA ALA A 345 -11.13 -2.11 -13.05
C ALA A 345 -12.65 -1.98 -13.29
N GLU A 346 -13.29 -3.03 -13.81
CA GLU A 346 -14.72 -3.07 -14.15
C GLU A 346 -15.62 -2.90 -12.90
N ASN A 347 -15.29 -3.60 -11.81
CA ASN A 347 -16.04 -3.49 -10.55
C ASN A 347 -15.76 -2.15 -9.86
N GLY A 348 -14.61 -1.55 -10.10
CA GLY A 348 -14.28 -0.22 -9.63
C GLY A 348 -15.14 0.87 -10.29
N GLU A 349 -15.33 0.81 -11.60
CA GLU A 349 -16.27 1.70 -12.31
C GLU A 349 -17.70 1.52 -11.77
N TYR A 350 -18.12 0.27 -11.56
CA TYR A 350 -19.42 -0.01 -10.96
C TYR A 350 -19.55 0.56 -9.54
N LEU A 351 -18.51 0.42 -8.71
CA LEU A 351 -18.47 0.96 -7.35
C LEU A 351 -18.54 2.50 -7.37
N MET A 352 -17.79 3.16 -8.26
CA MET A 352 -17.85 4.63 -8.41
C MET A 352 -19.25 5.10 -8.81
N ASN A 353 -19.92 4.45 -9.75
CA ASN A 353 -21.31 4.76 -10.12
C ASN A 353 -22.27 4.62 -8.92
N LYS A 354 -22.04 3.65 -8.02
CA LYS A 354 -22.82 3.55 -6.78
C LYS A 354 -22.52 4.67 -5.79
N LEU A 355 -21.29 5.13 -5.73
CA LEU A 355 -20.90 6.31 -4.93
C LEU A 355 -21.58 7.58 -5.45
N ASP A 356 -21.68 7.76 -6.76
CA ASP A 356 -22.40 8.90 -7.37
C ASP A 356 -23.86 8.91 -6.91
N VAL A 357 -24.57 7.77 -7.00
CA VAL A 357 -25.94 7.63 -6.50
C VAL A 357 -26.05 7.90 -5.00
N LEU A 358 -25.06 7.45 -4.22
CA LEU A 358 -25.02 7.70 -2.79
C LEU A 358 -24.89 9.21 -2.48
N GLN A 359 -24.02 9.91 -3.22
CA GLN A 359 -23.84 11.36 -3.09
C GLN A 359 -25.07 12.14 -3.55
N GLU A 360 -25.68 11.77 -4.66
CA GLU A 360 -26.93 12.42 -5.14
C GLU A 360 -28.03 12.39 -4.09
N SER A 361 -28.12 11.27 -3.34
CA SER A 361 -29.13 11.11 -2.29
C SER A 361 -28.73 11.76 -0.96
N ASN A 362 -27.44 12.03 -0.72
CA ASN A 362 -26.88 12.44 0.57
C ASN A 362 -25.81 13.54 0.43
N GLY A 363 -25.95 14.46 -0.54
CA GLY A 363 -24.93 15.44 -0.88
C GLY A 363 -24.58 16.47 0.20
N ASN A 364 -25.36 16.55 1.26
CA ASN A 364 -25.04 17.32 2.47
C ASN A 364 -24.06 16.60 3.42
N ILE A 365 -23.84 15.30 3.23
CA ILE A 365 -23.01 14.47 4.11
C ILE A 365 -21.88 13.80 3.33
N VAL A 366 -22.14 13.33 2.09
CA VAL A 366 -21.21 12.59 1.24
C VAL A 366 -20.63 13.53 0.17
N SER A 367 -19.31 13.63 0.12
CA SER A 367 -18.60 14.53 -0.83
C SER A 367 -17.27 13.95 -1.28
N ASN A 368 -16.61 14.63 -2.19
CA ASN A 368 -15.24 14.35 -2.64
C ASN A 368 -15.02 12.88 -3.02
N LEU A 369 -15.91 12.34 -3.88
CA LEU A 369 -15.82 10.97 -4.38
C LEU A 369 -14.58 10.81 -5.25
N ARG A 370 -13.81 9.77 -5.02
CA ARG A 370 -12.58 9.50 -5.76
C ARG A 370 -12.23 8.01 -5.76
N GLY A 371 -11.55 7.57 -6.82
CA GLY A 371 -11.12 6.18 -6.90
C GLY A 371 -10.43 5.82 -8.21
N ARG A 372 -9.72 4.69 -8.17
CA ARG A 372 -9.23 3.94 -9.33
C ARG A 372 -9.40 2.45 -9.04
N GLY A 373 -10.09 1.74 -9.93
CA GLY A 373 -10.50 0.36 -9.66
C GLY A 373 -11.27 0.28 -8.33
N LEU A 374 -10.95 -0.70 -7.52
CA LEU A 374 -11.56 -0.90 -6.20
C LEU A 374 -10.94 -0.05 -5.07
N PHE A 375 -9.97 0.77 -5.39
CA PHE A 375 -9.34 1.71 -4.46
C PHE A 375 -10.12 3.03 -4.48
N CYS A 376 -11.18 3.13 -3.68
CA CYS A 376 -12.12 4.24 -3.69
C CYS A 376 -12.35 4.81 -2.29
N ALA A 377 -12.77 6.08 -2.24
CA ALA A 377 -13.11 6.77 -1.00
C ALA A 377 -14.14 7.89 -1.22
N PHE A 378 -14.76 8.30 -0.13
CA PHE A 378 -15.58 9.50 -0.05
C PHE A 378 -15.36 10.20 1.29
N ASP A 379 -15.67 11.49 1.36
CA ASP A 379 -15.51 12.30 2.56
C ASP A 379 -16.82 12.54 3.26
N LEU A 380 -16.77 12.60 4.60
CA LEU A 380 -17.78 13.13 5.51
C LEU A 380 -17.39 14.57 5.90
N PRO A 381 -18.32 15.38 6.46
CA PRO A 381 -18.03 16.74 6.88
C PRO A 381 -16.93 16.88 7.94
N ASN A 382 -16.71 15.87 8.78
CA ASN A 382 -15.71 15.84 9.85
C ASN A 382 -15.43 14.41 10.35
N SER A 383 -14.42 14.28 11.21
CA SER A 383 -14.00 13.01 11.79
C SER A 383 -15.07 12.35 12.63
N ASP A 384 -15.84 13.11 13.39
CA ASP A 384 -16.84 12.56 14.33
C ASP A 384 -17.97 11.86 13.56
N LEU A 385 -18.46 12.50 12.49
CA LEU A 385 -19.46 11.89 11.60
C LEU A 385 -18.89 10.67 10.86
N ARG A 386 -17.62 10.74 10.42
CA ARG A 386 -16.94 9.59 9.82
C ARG A 386 -16.92 8.40 10.78
N ASP A 387 -16.47 8.60 12.02
CA ASP A 387 -16.35 7.53 13.02
C ASP A 387 -17.70 6.99 13.44
N LYS A 388 -18.70 7.85 13.59
CA LYS A 388 -20.09 7.45 13.83
C LYS A 388 -20.63 6.59 12.68
N LEU A 389 -20.41 7.01 11.43
CA LEU A 389 -20.88 6.25 10.27
C LEU A 389 -20.20 4.88 10.18
N LEU A 390 -18.89 4.80 10.43
CA LEU A 390 -18.17 3.52 10.46
C LEU A 390 -18.74 2.55 11.50
N SER A 391 -19.08 3.04 12.69
CA SER A 391 -19.74 2.21 13.71
C SER A 391 -21.12 1.72 13.26
N LEU A 392 -21.93 2.60 12.67
CA LEU A 392 -23.24 2.22 12.14
C LEU A 392 -23.15 1.23 10.97
N ILE A 393 -22.15 1.36 10.11
CA ILE A 393 -21.87 0.39 9.01
C ILE A 393 -21.52 -0.98 9.59
N ALA A 394 -20.73 -1.04 10.66
CA ALA A 394 -20.40 -2.30 11.33
C ALA A 394 -21.63 -2.95 11.98
N ASP A 395 -22.53 -2.16 12.56
CA ASP A 395 -23.81 -2.65 13.09
C ASP A 395 -24.69 -3.26 11.97
N GLU A 396 -24.68 -2.65 10.78
CA GLU A 396 -25.40 -3.15 9.59
C GLU A 396 -24.74 -4.42 8.98
N GLY A 397 -23.55 -4.79 9.40
CA GLY A 397 -22.86 -6.01 8.97
C GLY A 397 -21.82 -5.84 7.87
N ALA A 398 -21.25 -4.64 7.69
CA ALA A 398 -20.10 -4.43 6.83
C ALA A 398 -18.92 -3.85 7.61
N LEU A 399 -17.69 -4.19 7.20
CA LEU A 399 -16.45 -3.66 7.80
C LEU A 399 -15.77 -2.74 6.81
N MET A 400 -15.54 -1.50 7.23
CA MET A 400 -14.83 -0.46 6.47
C MET A 400 -13.84 0.27 7.37
N LEU A 401 -12.95 1.07 6.78
CA LEU A 401 -11.98 1.87 7.50
C LEU A 401 -12.02 3.34 7.08
N GLY A 402 -11.69 4.20 8.05
CA GLY A 402 -11.35 5.58 7.78
C GLY A 402 -9.93 5.75 7.22
N CYS A 403 -9.69 6.89 6.56
CA CYS A 403 -8.36 7.39 6.22
C CYS A 403 -8.37 8.92 6.23
N GLY A 404 -7.17 9.52 6.27
CA GLY A 404 -7.09 10.96 6.45
C GLY A 404 -7.84 11.44 7.69
N THR A 405 -8.38 12.64 7.62
CA THR A 405 -9.14 13.23 8.73
C THR A 405 -10.63 12.88 8.70
N GLN A 406 -11.23 12.65 7.52
CA GLN A 406 -12.68 12.59 7.37
C GLN A 406 -13.17 11.60 6.30
N SER A 407 -12.28 10.81 5.70
CA SER A 407 -12.63 9.92 4.58
C SER A 407 -12.97 8.52 5.07
N ILE A 408 -13.91 7.85 4.37
CA ILE A 408 -14.16 6.41 4.44
C ILE A 408 -13.69 5.79 3.14
N ARG A 409 -12.95 4.68 3.22
CA ARG A 409 -12.33 4.02 2.08
C ARG A 409 -12.81 2.60 1.85
N PHE A 410 -12.85 2.22 0.59
CA PHE A 410 -13.08 0.86 0.11
C PHE A 410 -11.74 0.18 -0.20
N ARG A 411 -11.56 -1.02 0.28
CA ARG A 411 -10.43 -1.92 0.01
C ARG A 411 -10.91 -3.37 -0.06
N PRO A 412 -11.94 -3.69 -0.87
CA PRO A 412 -12.42 -5.06 -0.94
C PRO A 412 -11.38 -5.97 -1.58
N HIS A 413 -11.63 -7.28 -1.53
CA HIS A 413 -10.88 -8.28 -2.29
C HIS A 413 -11.04 -8.08 -3.79
N LEU A 414 -10.05 -8.47 -4.61
CA LEU A 414 -10.10 -8.30 -6.06
C LEU A 414 -11.25 -9.07 -6.73
N ASN A 415 -11.67 -10.17 -6.12
CA ASN A 415 -12.76 -11.03 -6.61
C ASN A 415 -14.14 -10.69 -6.00
N ILE A 416 -14.32 -9.51 -5.40
CA ILE A 416 -15.64 -9.04 -4.96
C ILE A 416 -16.61 -9.00 -6.13
N SER A 417 -17.84 -9.48 -5.93
CA SER A 417 -18.90 -9.45 -6.94
C SER A 417 -19.71 -8.15 -6.91
N LYS A 418 -20.41 -7.85 -8.02
CA LYS A 418 -21.34 -6.70 -8.07
C LYS A 418 -22.49 -6.85 -7.06
N ASP A 419 -22.96 -8.06 -6.82
CA ASP A 419 -24.03 -8.32 -5.82
C ASP A 419 -23.54 -8.04 -4.39
N GLU A 420 -22.28 -8.33 -4.08
CA GLU A 420 -21.68 -7.98 -2.79
C GLU A 420 -21.48 -6.47 -2.67
N ILE A 421 -21.05 -5.79 -3.75
CA ILE A 421 -21.00 -4.32 -3.80
C ILE A 421 -22.38 -3.73 -3.52
N ASP A 422 -23.44 -4.20 -4.20
CA ASP A 422 -24.82 -3.76 -3.97
C ASP A 422 -25.28 -3.98 -2.53
N THR A 423 -24.90 -5.12 -1.95
CA THR A 423 -25.21 -5.45 -0.56
C THR A 423 -24.51 -4.46 0.39
N GLY A 424 -23.24 -4.16 0.15
CA GLY A 424 -22.49 -3.16 0.90
C GLY A 424 -23.12 -1.77 0.83
N PHE A 425 -23.52 -1.32 -0.36
CA PHE A 425 -24.20 -0.02 -0.52
C PHE A 425 -25.57 0.04 0.16
N LYS A 426 -26.34 -1.06 0.20
CA LYS A 426 -27.58 -1.14 1.00
C LYS A 426 -27.31 -0.97 2.49
N MET A 427 -26.24 -1.60 3.01
CA MET A 427 -25.81 -1.46 4.40
C MET A 427 -25.37 -0.02 4.72
N ILE A 428 -24.53 0.58 3.84
CA ILE A 428 -24.07 1.97 3.98
C ILE A 428 -25.27 2.95 3.97
N SER A 429 -26.23 2.78 3.05
CA SER A 429 -27.41 3.63 2.97
C SER A 429 -28.27 3.55 4.21
N ARG A 430 -28.46 2.32 4.77
CA ARG A 430 -29.16 2.16 6.06
C ARG A 430 -28.41 2.79 7.22
N ALA A 431 -27.09 2.71 7.23
CA ALA A 431 -26.25 3.34 8.25
C ALA A 431 -26.37 4.88 8.17
N ILE A 432 -26.31 5.46 6.96
CA ILE A 432 -26.49 6.91 6.76
C ILE A 432 -27.86 7.38 7.25
N SER A 433 -28.93 6.62 7.01
CA SER A 433 -30.27 7.01 7.48
C SER A 433 -30.42 7.05 9.02
N LYS A 434 -29.43 6.57 9.77
CA LYS A 434 -29.37 6.58 11.24
C LYS A 434 -28.43 7.66 11.80
N LEU A 435 -27.73 8.42 10.93
CA LEU A 435 -26.88 9.54 11.35
C LEU A 435 -27.69 10.70 11.92
#